data_8aa56a1ad8215642ac1738ead9f9af2e
#
_entry.id   8aa56a1ad8215642ac1738ead9f9af2e
#
_cell.length_a   1.000
_cell.length_b   1.000
_cell.length_c   1.000
_cell.angle_alpha   90.00
_cell.angle_beta   90.00
_cell.angle_gamma   90.00
#
_symmetry.space_group_name_H-M   'P 1'
#
loop_
_entity.id
_entity.type
_entity.pdbx_description
1 polymer ?
#
loop_
_entity_poly.entity_id
_entity_poly.type
_entity_poly.pdbx_seq_one_letter_code
_entity_poly.pdbx_strand_id
1 'polypeptide(L)'
;MEITLELSCVKKPLAHMLQTEWKNNKESMLAYLEVAKSVLHGVVSDNSGEPVADAHIQVVGRDRDVLTTDQGEYWRILSPGTYRVKAMKGIFYQLDCIQYLSFLQEI
;
A
#
# COMPACT_ATOMS: atom_id res chain seq x y z
N MET A 1 -0.28 0.97 -8.29
CA MET A 1 0.52 -0.26 -8.07
C MET A 1 0.15 -1.22 -9.18
N GLU A 2 1.12 -1.80 -9.84
CA GLU A 2 0.95 -2.75 -10.94
C GLU A 2 1.74 -4.01 -10.64
N ILE A 3 1.16 -5.17 -10.95
CA ILE A 3 1.83 -6.46 -10.81
C ILE A 3 1.40 -7.38 -11.96
N THR A 4 2.35 -8.10 -12.50
CA THR A 4 2.11 -9.17 -13.46
C THR A 4 2.33 -10.51 -12.76
N LEU A 5 1.35 -11.42 -12.88
CA LEU A 5 1.43 -12.75 -12.34
C LEU A 5 1.60 -13.78 -13.45
N GLU A 6 2.61 -14.61 -13.33
CA GLU A 6 2.81 -15.77 -14.21
C GLU A 6 2.35 -17.03 -13.48
N LEU A 7 1.22 -17.60 -13.91
CA LEU A 7 0.49 -18.60 -13.14
C LEU A 7 0.90 -20.04 -13.43
N SER A 8 1.53 -20.32 -14.56
CA SER A 8 1.95 -21.69 -14.93
C SER A 8 3.10 -21.70 -15.93
N CYS A 9 3.67 -22.89 -16.18
CA CYS A 9 4.73 -23.07 -17.16
C CYS A 9 4.22 -23.01 -18.61
N VAL A 10 2.90 -23.07 -18.83
CA VAL A 10 2.29 -23.03 -20.18
C VAL A 10 1.73 -21.64 -20.43
N LYS A 11 2.42 -20.84 -21.22
CA LYS A 11 2.06 -19.44 -21.52
C LYS A 11 0.67 -19.27 -22.17
N LYS A 12 0.25 -20.26 -22.95
CA LYS A 12 -1.07 -20.29 -23.63
C LYS A 12 -1.75 -21.64 -23.37
N PRO A 13 -2.35 -21.84 -22.18
CA PRO A 13 -3.03 -23.09 -21.87
C PRO A 13 -4.27 -23.28 -22.75
N LEU A 14 -4.61 -24.52 -23.02
CA LEU A 14 -5.84 -24.86 -23.74
C LEU A 14 -7.08 -24.52 -22.89
N ALA A 15 -8.19 -24.23 -23.53
CA ALA A 15 -9.40 -23.77 -22.85
C ALA A 15 -9.88 -24.69 -21.70
N HIS A 16 -9.76 -26.01 -21.88
CA HIS A 16 -10.15 -26.98 -20.85
C HIS A 16 -9.22 -26.96 -19.61
N MET A 17 -8.02 -26.39 -19.71
CA MET A 17 -7.07 -26.28 -18.59
C MET A 17 -7.35 -25.04 -17.73
N LEU A 18 -8.03 -24.02 -18.26
CA LEU A 18 -8.24 -22.73 -17.59
C LEU A 18 -8.95 -22.89 -16.25
N GLN A 19 -9.89 -23.83 -16.14
CA GLN A 19 -10.59 -24.09 -14.89
C GLN A 19 -9.65 -24.64 -13.82
N THR A 20 -8.69 -25.47 -14.20
CA THR A 20 -7.67 -26.00 -13.28
C THR A 20 -6.71 -24.90 -12.86
N GLU A 21 -6.25 -24.07 -13.78
CA GLU A 21 -5.40 -22.91 -13.49
C GLU A 21 -6.10 -21.94 -12.52
N TRP A 22 -7.37 -21.67 -12.74
CA TRP A 22 -8.16 -20.86 -11.81
C TRP A 22 -8.25 -21.48 -10.42
N LYS A 23 -8.58 -22.75 -10.31
CA LYS A 23 -8.68 -23.46 -9.02
C LYS A 23 -7.35 -23.44 -8.24
N ASN A 24 -6.22 -23.60 -8.95
CA ASN A 24 -4.91 -23.65 -8.34
C ASN A 24 -4.42 -22.27 -7.84
N ASN A 25 -4.88 -21.19 -8.46
CA ASN A 25 -4.35 -19.85 -8.22
C ASN A 25 -5.35 -18.90 -7.54
N LYS A 26 -6.62 -19.24 -7.52
CA LYS A 26 -7.71 -18.39 -7.03
C LYS A 26 -7.44 -17.82 -5.62
N GLU A 27 -7.10 -18.68 -4.67
CA GLU A 27 -6.89 -18.26 -3.28
C GLU A 27 -5.72 -17.27 -3.15
N SER A 28 -4.62 -17.52 -3.87
CA SER A 28 -3.47 -16.60 -3.88
C SER A 28 -3.80 -15.26 -4.50
N MET A 29 -4.59 -15.25 -5.58
CA MET A 29 -5.03 -14.03 -6.24
C MET A 29 -5.98 -13.21 -5.36
N LEU A 30 -6.91 -13.87 -4.67
CA LEU A 30 -7.83 -13.22 -3.74
C LEU A 30 -7.07 -12.65 -2.52
N ALA A 31 -6.16 -13.44 -1.94
CA ALA A 31 -5.31 -12.99 -0.85
C ALA A 31 -4.47 -11.76 -1.24
N TYR A 32 -3.96 -11.73 -2.48
CA TYR A 32 -3.24 -10.56 -2.98
C TYR A 32 -4.13 -9.31 -3.07
N LEU A 33 -5.37 -9.46 -3.53
CA LEU A 33 -6.33 -8.35 -3.59
C LEU A 33 -6.71 -7.86 -2.17
N GLU A 34 -6.77 -8.75 -1.19
CA GLU A 34 -7.01 -8.38 0.20
C GLU A 34 -5.84 -7.59 0.80
N VAL A 35 -4.60 -7.97 0.50
CA VAL A 35 -3.42 -7.19 0.92
C VAL A 35 -3.47 -5.76 0.38
N ALA A 36 -4.01 -5.54 -0.82
CA ALA A 36 -4.16 -4.20 -1.38
C ALA A 36 -5.12 -3.30 -0.58
N LYS A 37 -5.99 -3.86 0.27
CA LYS A 37 -6.85 -3.12 1.21
C LYS A 37 -6.08 -2.69 2.48
N SER A 38 -4.94 -3.32 2.75
CA SER A 38 -4.07 -3.02 3.89
C SER A 38 -3.24 -1.77 3.61
N VAL A 39 -3.87 -0.60 3.65
CA VAL A 39 -3.24 0.64 3.23
C VAL A 39 -3.23 1.64 4.38
N LEU A 40 -2.05 2.12 4.71
CA LEU A 40 -1.88 3.36 5.43
C LEU A 40 -2.14 4.50 4.46
N HIS A 41 -3.18 5.28 4.70
CA HIS A 41 -3.60 6.40 3.86
C HIS A 41 -3.75 7.66 4.70
N GLY A 42 -3.43 8.79 4.13
CA GLY A 42 -3.60 10.08 4.79
C GLY A 42 -3.34 11.25 3.85
N VAL A 43 -3.49 12.44 4.41
CA VAL A 43 -3.21 13.70 3.73
C VAL A 43 -2.22 14.48 4.58
N VAL A 44 -1.22 15.07 3.94
CA VAL A 44 -0.29 16.01 4.55
C VAL A 44 -0.69 17.42 4.15
N SER A 45 -0.94 18.26 5.13
CA SER A 45 -1.21 19.69 4.94
C SER A 45 -0.28 20.52 5.81
N ASP A 46 -0.05 21.75 5.39
CA ASP A 46 0.66 22.74 6.20
C ASP A 46 -0.23 23.34 7.31
N ASN A 47 0.32 24.28 8.08
CA ASN A 47 -0.39 24.95 9.16
C ASN A 47 -1.55 25.84 8.67
N SER A 48 -1.61 26.14 7.39
CA SER A 48 -2.68 26.91 6.75
C SER A 48 -3.79 25.99 6.22
N GLY A 49 -3.57 24.67 6.25
CA GLY A 49 -4.48 23.67 5.70
C GLY A 49 -4.25 23.35 4.21
N GLU A 50 -3.22 23.97 3.59
CA GLU A 50 -2.89 23.70 2.19
C GLU A 50 -2.17 22.37 2.04
N PRO A 51 -2.49 21.59 0.99
CA PRO A 51 -1.87 20.30 0.76
C PRO A 51 -0.38 20.44 0.44
N VAL A 52 0.43 19.52 0.97
CA VAL A 52 1.87 19.49 0.75
C VAL A 52 2.21 18.37 -0.23
N ALA A 53 2.51 18.74 -1.47
CA ALA A 53 3.01 17.82 -2.49
C ALA A 53 4.45 17.37 -2.21
N ASP A 54 4.84 16.20 -2.75
CA ASP A 54 6.19 15.66 -2.66
C ASP A 54 6.78 15.59 -1.24
N ALA A 55 5.95 15.49 -0.22
CA ALA A 55 6.39 15.19 1.12
C ALA A 55 6.78 13.70 1.21
N HIS A 56 7.94 13.42 1.80
CA HIS A 56 8.38 12.06 2.07
C HIS A 56 7.65 11.49 3.27
N ILE A 57 6.97 10.38 3.07
CA ILE A 57 6.29 9.63 4.12
C ILE A 57 7.14 8.43 4.46
N GLN A 58 7.83 8.51 5.58
CA GLN A 58 8.68 7.46 6.11
C GLN A 58 7.95 6.64 7.15
N VAL A 59 7.97 5.32 7.00
CA VAL A 59 7.61 4.38 8.08
C VAL A 59 8.89 3.95 8.77
N VAL A 60 9.03 4.32 10.04
CA VAL A 60 10.26 4.05 10.80
C VAL A 60 10.57 2.55 10.83
N GLY A 61 11.78 2.18 10.44
CA GLY A 61 12.20 0.77 10.31
C GLY A 61 11.86 0.10 8.98
N ARG A 62 11.44 0.89 7.97
CA ARG A 62 11.23 0.44 6.59
C ARG A 62 12.08 1.23 5.61
N ASP A 63 12.57 0.55 4.57
CA ASP A 63 13.62 1.08 3.68
C ASP A 63 13.14 2.04 2.60
N ARG A 64 11.85 2.18 2.36
CA ARG A 64 11.35 3.00 1.26
C ARG A 64 10.30 3.99 1.74
N ASP A 65 10.49 5.24 1.38
CA ASP A 65 9.50 6.29 1.56
C ASP A 65 8.50 6.28 0.39
N VAL A 66 7.32 6.83 0.62
CA VAL A 66 6.39 7.20 -0.45
C VAL A 66 6.26 8.73 -0.46
N LEU A 67 5.98 9.29 -1.62
CA LEU A 67 5.75 10.73 -1.77
C LEU A 67 4.25 11.02 -1.75
N THR A 68 3.90 12.20 -1.25
CA THR A 68 2.54 12.71 -1.38
C THR A 68 2.29 13.21 -2.81
N THR A 69 1.03 13.11 -3.24
CA THR A 69 0.54 13.70 -4.49
C THR A 69 0.44 15.23 -4.39
N ASP A 70 0.08 15.89 -5.49
CA ASP A 70 -0.21 17.34 -5.52
C ASP A 70 -1.33 17.75 -4.54
N GLN A 71 -2.20 16.80 -4.16
CA GLN A 71 -3.25 16.99 -3.16
C GLN A 71 -2.81 16.61 -1.74
N GLY A 72 -1.52 16.36 -1.53
CA GLY A 72 -0.96 15.96 -0.24
C GLY A 72 -1.28 14.52 0.17
N GLU A 73 -1.95 13.75 -0.66
CA GLU A 73 -2.38 12.39 -0.34
C GLU A 73 -1.23 11.39 -0.47
N TYR A 74 -1.25 10.36 0.38
CA TYR A 74 -0.31 9.24 0.29
C TYR A 74 -0.98 7.90 0.60
N TRP A 75 -0.44 6.85 0.02
CA TRP A 75 -0.85 5.46 0.26
C TRP A 75 0.38 4.58 0.45
N ARG A 76 0.38 3.78 1.51
CA ARG A 76 1.42 2.82 1.81
C ARG A 76 0.80 1.48 2.19
N ILE A 77 1.09 0.43 1.43
CA ILE A 77 0.66 -0.93 1.80
C ILE A 77 1.53 -1.40 2.96
N LEU A 78 0.88 -1.78 4.06
CA LEU A 78 1.51 -2.31 5.26
C LEU A 78 0.69 -3.45 5.82
N SER A 79 1.34 -4.43 6.43
CA SER A 79 0.63 -5.45 7.22
C SER A 79 -0.04 -4.80 8.43
N PRO A 80 -1.11 -5.38 8.99
CA PRO A 80 -1.70 -4.90 10.25
C PRO A 80 -0.64 -4.75 11.33
N GLY A 81 -0.68 -3.62 12.05
CA GLY A 81 0.30 -3.33 13.09
C GLY A 81 0.30 -1.88 13.53
N THR A 82 1.18 -1.56 14.45
CA THR A 82 1.42 -0.20 14.93
C THR A 82 2.71 0.34 14.32
N TYR A 83 2.63 1.49 13.72
CA TYR A 83 3.75 2.11 13.01
C TYR A 83 3.96 3.54 13.47
N ARG A 84 5.23 3.94 13.55
CA ARG A 84 5.60 5.35 13.64
C ARG A 84 5.86 5.87 12.23
N VAL A 85 5.12 6.90 11.86
CA VAL A 85 5.19 7.51 10.53
C VAL A 85 5.68 8.92 10.66
N LYS A 86 6.55 9.34 9.77
CA LYS A 86 7.09 10.69 9.67
C LYS A 86 6.75 11.26 8.30
N ALA A 87 6.25 12.48 8.26
CA ALA A 87 6.14 13.26 7.04
C ALA A 87 7.23 14.34 7.04
N MET A 88 7.99 14.41 5.96
CA MET A 88 9.11 15.35 5.82
C MET A 88 9.07 16.03 4.46
N LYS A 89 9.20 17.35 4.44
CA LYS A 89 9.46 18.10 3.21
C LYS A 89 10.60 19.10 3.43
N GLY A 90 11.70 18.89 2.68
CA GLY A 90 12.92 19.69 2.89
C GLY A 90 13.51 19.50 4.29
N ILE A 91 14.28 20.49 4.74
CA ILE A 91 15.00 20.44 6.03
C ILE A 91 14.13 20.91 7.21
N PHE A 92 12.95 21.48 6.97
CA PHE A 92 12.22 22.28 7.96
C PHE A 92 10.88 21.70 8.44
N TYR A 93 10.37 20.62 7.86
CA TYR A 93 9.08 20.07 8.25
C TYR A 93 9.21 18.60 8.61
N GLN A 94 9.16 18.31 9.90
CA GLN A 94 9.02 16.95 10.41
C GLN A 94 7.77 16.89 11.27
N LEU A 95 6.79 16.09 10.84
CA LEU A 95 5.64 15.74 11.64
C LEU A 95 5.76 14.26 12.03
N ASP A 96 5.86 13.99 13.32
CA ASP A 96 5.80 12.62 13.84
C ASP A 96 4.36 12.27 14.18
N CYS A 97 3.82 11.27 13.51
CA CYS A 97 2.49 10.73 13.80
C CYS A 97 2.61 9.26 14.17
N ILE A 98 1.94 8.84 15.24
CA ILE A 98 1.77 7.42 15.57
C ILE A 98 0.43 7.00 15.01
N GLN A 99 0.45 6.11 14.04
CA GLN A 99 -0.77 5.59 13.44
C GLN A 99 -0.94 4.10 13.74
N TYR A 100 -2.16 3.75 14.18
CA TYR A 100 -2.55 2.37 14.44
C TYR A 100 -3.35 1.86 13.25
N LEU A 101 -2.82 0.84 12.57
CA LEU A 101 -3.58 0.08 11.58
C LEU A 101 -4.17 -1.14 12.27
N SER A 102 -5.41 -1.01 12.75
CA SER A 102 -6.19 -2.15 13.21
C SER A 102 -7.14 -2.58 12.09
N PHE A 103 -6.99 -3.80 11.59
CA PHE A 103 -8.04 -4.43 10.82
C PHE A 103 -8.96 -5.15 11.77
N LEU A 104 -10.18 -4.68 11.89
CA LEU A 104 -11.28 -5.50 12.37
C LEU A 104 -11.54 -6.53 11.26
N GLN A 105 -11.06 -7.75 11.49
CA GLN A 105 -11.53 -8.91 10.77
C GLN A 105 -12.93 -9.18 11.30
N GLU A 106 -13.95 -8.65 10.64
CA GLU A 106 -15.30 -9.17 10.84
C GLU A 106 -15.33 -10.56 10.22
N ILE A 107 -15.49 -11.54 11.10
CA ILE A 107 -15.73 -12.95 10.75
C ILE A 107 -17.16 -13.08 10.24
#